data_b1caae08e1fe4f48aa4ab3c469db1332
#
_entry.id   b1caae08e1fe4f48aa4ab3c469db1332
#
_cell.length_a   1.000
_cell.length_b   1.000
_cell.length_c   1.000
_cell.angle_alpha   90.00
_cell.angle_beta   90.00
_cell.angle_gamma   90.00
#
_symmetry.space_group_name_H-M   'P 1'
#
loop_
_entity.id
_entity.type
_entity.pdbx_description
1 polymer ?
#
loop_
_entity_poly.entity_id
_entity_poly.type
_entity_poly.pdbx_seq_one_letter_code
_entity_poly.pdbx_strand_id
1 'polypeptide(L)'
;MPLPDAFQTKHPLRFRKDGGYRILMMSDAHHKPAQGARTVRAMETLIDATKPDLVLLNGDNVAGFTCKEMFEQQLAELVSPMEKRRIPWAHVFGNHDQTPEVSKKEQEAVYESYPWCVSKAGPEELPGSGNYFLPILNENDEPVFGVWGIDSQQDFKTQTVPLDYPGDLYWDVLMPSPIVSYSDYDFIRFEQVMWYWNTSVELERLCGRKIPSLMMFHIPLIEFHAMLRNAGRTQLRGEYNERVSASEINSGIFAAAFQRGDVKAMFAGHDHINTFDGVYAGIHMGFDGSIGYDAYGTRENDPGHDRERLRGGRLFDIRLSDPWDIRTEMVFVSDFE
;
A
#
# COMPACT_ATOMS: atom_id res chain seq x y z
N MET A 1 8.58 -26.26 -12.32
CA MET A 1 9.77 -25.49 -12.77
C MET A 1 10.02 -24.39 -11.75
N PRO A 2 11.28 -24.07 -11.42
CA PRO A 2 11.55 -22.92 -10.57
C PRO A 2 11.00 -21.64 -11.22
N LEU A 3 10.49 -20.72 -10.41
CA LEU A 3 10.06 -19.42 -10.90
C LEU A 3 11.26 -18.65 -11.49
N PRO A 4 11.05 -17.84 -12.55
CA PRO A 4 12.07 -16.92 -13.06
C PRO A 4 12.64 -16.04 -11.94
N ASP A 5 13.88 -15.56 -12.09
CA ASP A 5 14.59 -14.75 -11.11
C ASP A 5 13.83 -13.48 -10.72
N ALA A 6 13.04 -12.93 -11.63
CA ALA A 6 12.18 -11.78 -11.36
C ALA A 6 11.19 -12.01 -10.18
N PHE A 7 10.83 -13.26 -9.91
CA PHE A 7 9.93 -13.63 -8.82
C PHE A 7 10.63 -14.24 -7.60
N GLN A 8 11.96 -14.41 -7.65
CA GLN A 8 12.69 -14.91 -6.50
C GLN A 8 12.94 -13.78 -5.50
N THR A 9 12.81 -14.08 -4.22
CA THR A 9 13.12 -13.15 -3.12
C THR A 9 14.34 -13.61 -2.35
N LYS A 10 15.05 -12.70 -1.68
CA LYS A 10 16.22 -13.01 -0.82
C LYS A 10 15.88 -14.08 0.23
N HIS A 11 14.66 -13.99 0.78
CA HIS A 11 14.10 -14.95 1.72
C HIS A 11 12.81 -15.49 1.12
N PRO A 12 12.70 -16.80 0.84
CA PRO A 12 11.46 -17.37 0.34
C PRO A 12 10.30 -17.14 1.32
N LEU A 13 9.26 -16.47 0.86
CA LEU A 13 8.03 -16.29 1.62
C LEU A 13 7.24 -17.59 1.55
N ARG A 14 6.88 -18.16 2.70
CA ARG A 14 6.31 -19.50 2.75
C ARG A 14 5.24 -19.63 3.82
N PHE A 15 4.15 -20.30 3.49
CA PHE A 15 3.13 -20.68 4.45
C PHE A 15 3.76 -21.48 5.61
N ARG A 16 3.30 -21.19 6.82
CA ARG A 16 3.71 -21.95 8.01
C ARG A 16 3.21 -23.39 7.92
N LYS A 17 3.76 -24.28 8.75
CA LYS A 17 3.36 -25.69 8.80
C LYS A 17 1.89 -25.90 9.19
N ASP A 18 1.28 -24.95 9.91
CA ASP A 18 -0.14 -24.95 10.25
C ASP A 18 -1.04 -24.47 9.10
N GLY A 19 -0.46 -24.15 7.94
CA GLY A 19 -1.14 -23.65 6.76
C GLY A 19 -1.56 -22.17 6.86
N GLY A 20 -1.12 -21.44 7.86
CA GLY A 20 -1.37 -20.01 7.99
C GLY A 20 -0.27 -19.15 7.35
N TYR A 21 -0.65 -17.94 6.90
CA TYR A 21 0.27 -16.87 6.55
C TYR A 21 -0.33 -15.54 6.97
N ARG A 22 0.43 -14.75 7.69
CA ARG A 22 -0.02 -13.49 8.26
C ARG A 22 0.79 -12.33 7.73
N ILE A 23 0.10 -11.31 7.22
CA ILE A 23 0.72 -10.08 6.71
C ILE A 23 0.25 -8.93 7.59
N LEU A 24 1.19 -8.12 8.08
CA LEU A 24 0.89 -6.84 8.72
C LEU A 24 1.27 -5.71 7.76
N MET A 25 0.29 -4.93 7.33
CA MET A 25 0.49 -3.75 6.50
C MET A 25 0.41 -2.50 7.37
N MET A 26 1.39 -1.63 7.25
CA MET A 26 1.46 -0.34 7.93
C MET A 26 1.80 0.74 6.90
N SER A 27 1.24 1.93 7.05
CA SER A 27 1.42 3.05 6.13
C SER A 27 1.69 4.34 6.86
N ASP A 28 2.09 5.36 6.13
CA ASP A 28 2.12 6.75 6.60
C ASP A 28 2.90 6.92 7.90
N ALA A 29 4.06 6.26 7.96
CA ALA A 29 4.97 6.39 9.09
C ALA A 29 5.54 7.82 9.20
N HIS A 30 5.75 8.48 8.04
CA HIS A 30 6.37 9.82 7.94
C HIS A 30 7.55 9.97 8.89
N HIS A 31 8.38 8.92 9.01
CA HIS A 31 9.39 8.80 10.04
C HIS A 31 10.34 9.99 10.02
N LYS A 32 10.35 10.73 11.13
CA LYS A 32 11.21 11.88 11.40
C LYS A 32 11.80 11.79 12.80
N PRO A 33 12.92 12.46 13.10
CA PRO A 33 13.51 12.42 14.42
C PRO A 33 12.59 12.89 15.57
N ALA A 34 11.60 13.75 15.30
CA ALA A 34 10.75 14.34 16.33
C ALA A 34 9.90 13.30 17.07
N GLN A 35 9.17 12.45 16.37
CA GLN A 35 8.30 11.40 16.93
C GLN A 35 8.72 9.99 16.49
N GLY A 36 9.79 9.86 15.73
CA GLY A 36 10.23 8.60 15.15
C GLY A 36 10.39 7.46 16.15
N ALA A 37 10.95 7.75 17.33
CA ALA A 37 11.07 6.75 18.39
C ALA A 37 9.70 6.23 18.89
N ARG A 38 8.65 7.07 18.82
CA ARG A 38 7.28 6.68 19.18
C ARG A 38 6.67 5.81 18.08
N THR A 39 6.84 6.19 16.82
CA THR A 39 6.43 5.39 15.65
C THR A 39 7.08 4.02 15.67
N VAL A 40 8.40 3.93 15.90
CA VAL A 40 9.12 2.66 15.99
C VAL A 40 8.57 1.77 17.11
N ARG A 41 8.31 2.32 18.30
CA ARG A 41 7.70 1.54 19.41
C ARG A 41 6.30 1.02 19.04
N ALA A 42 5.48 1.84 18.38
CA ALA A 42 4.17 1.41 17.92
C ALA A 42 4.27 0.24 16.92
N MET A 43 5.19 0.31 15.98
CA MET A 43 5.48 -0.80 15.06
C MET A 43 5.92 -2.05 15.81
N GLU A 44 6.82 -1.92 16.79
CA GLU A 44 7.26 -3.04 17.64
C GLU A 44 6.08 -3.67 18.38
N THR A 45 5.21 -2.85 18.98
CA THR A 45 3.98 -3.32 19.66
C THR A 45 3.11 -4.15 18.74
N LEU A 46 2.79 -3.65 17.54
CA LEU A 46 1.96 -4.38 16.59
C LEU A 46 2.63 -5.65 16.08
N ILE A 47 3.91 -5.61 15.76
CA ILE A 47 4.66 -6.78 15.28
C ILE A 47 4.70 -7.88 16.35
N ASP A 48 4.98 -7.52 17.60
CA ASP A 48 5.08 -8.48 18.70
C ASP A 48 3.72 -9.08 19.08
N ALA A 49 2.64 -8.29 18.97
CA ALA A 49 1.28 -8.76 19.22
C ALA A 49 0.75 -9.66 18.08
N THR A 50 0.95 -9.26 16.82
CA THR A 50 0.36 -9.94 15.67
C THR A 50 1.22 -11.08 15.12
N LYS A 51 2.54 -11.05 15.35
CA LYS A 51 3.52 -12.05 14.88
C LYS A 51 3.38 -12.33 13.39
N PRO A 52 3.59 -11.33 12.53
CA PRO A 52 3.42 -11.48 11.09
C PRO A 52 4.56 -12.31 10.48
N ASP A 53 4.26 -12.97 9.35
CA ASP A 53 5.25 -13.64 8.50
C ASP A 53 5.86 -12.69 7.49
N LEU A 54 5.17 -11.57 7.20
CA LEU A 54 5.58 -10.51 6.29
C LEU A 54 5.06 -9.17 6.81
N VAL A 55 5.88 -8.14 6.79
CA VAL A 55 5.46 -6.75 7.02
C VAL A 55 5.48 -5.99 5.71
N LEU A 56 4.44 -5.22 5.42
CA LEU A 56 4.34 -4.33 4.27
C LEU A 56 4.30 -2.88 4.75
N LEU A 57 5.16 -2.05 4.18
CA LEU A 57 5.18 -0.60 4.36
C LEU A 57 4.53 0.04 3.12
N ASN A 58 3.33 0.58 3.29
CA ASN A 58 2.48 0.98 2.17
C ASN A 58 2.61 2.46 1.81
N GLY A 59 3.82 2.98 1.81
CA GLY A 59 4.16 4.33 1.37
C GLY A 59 4.19 5.36 2.49
N ASP A 60 4.72 6.54 2.16
CA ASP A 60 5.00 7.65 3.06
C ASP A 60 5.82 7.20 4.29
N ASN A 61 6.91 6.51 3.97
CA ASN A 61 7.72 5.80 4.95
C ASN A 61 8.62 6.77 5.73
N VAL A 62 9.42 7.57 5.02
CA VAL A 62 10.40 8.51 5.61
C VAL A 62 10.11 9.91 5.07
N ALA A 63 10.19 10.91 5.92
CA ALA A 63 9.90 12.27 5.52
C ALA A 63 10.89 13.29 6.08
N GLY A 64 11.00 14.45 5.42
CA GLY A 64 11.78 15.59 5.90
C GLY A 64 13.29 15.42 5.83
N PHE A 65 13.81 14.45 5.09
CA PHE A 65 15.23 14.33 4.81
C PHE A 65 15.67 15.31 3.71
N THR A 66 16.91 15.79 3.79
CA THR A 66 17.49 16.77 2.88
C THR A 66 18.78 16.29 2.19
N CYS A 67 19.20 15.07 2.51
CA CYS A 67 20.32 14.38 1.88
C CYS A 67 20.20 12.87 2.08
N LYS A 68 20.99 12.12 1.34
CA LYS A 68 20.98 10.65 1.35
C LYS A 68 21.34 10.07 2.72
N GLU A 69 22.33 10.63 3.39
CA GLU A 69 22.79 10.16 4.71
C GLU A 69 21.68 10.29 5.76
N MET A 70 20.90 11.38 5.70
CA MET A 70 19.75 11.58 6.60
C MET A 70 18.64 10.57 6.30
N PHE A 71 18.35 10.33 5.02
CA PHE A 71 17.41 9.30 4.60
C PHE A 71 17.85 7.91 5.12
N GLU A 72 19.11 7.53 4.88
CA GLU A 72 19.66 6.24 5.33
C GLU A 72 19.53 6.05 6.85
N GLN A 73 19.83 7.10 7.62
CA GLN A 73 19.68 7.06 9.08
C GLN A 73 18.22 6.88 9.51
N GLN A 74 17.32 7.69 8.96
CA GLN A 74 15.89 7.62 9.29
C GLN A 74 15.29 6.28 8.88
N LEU A 75 15.64 5.78 7.69
CA LEU A 75 15.19 4.47 7.23
C LEU A 75 15.72 3.35 8.14
N ALA A 76 16.98 3.41 8.56
CA ALA A 76 17.55 2.41 9.49
C ALA A 76 16.76 2.34 10.80
N GLU A 77 16.32 3.48 11.33
CA GLU A 77 15.48 3.54 12.53
C GLU A 77 14.11 2.91 12.26
N LEU A 78 13.44 3.30 11.16
CA LEU A 78 12.11 2.83 10.78
C LEU A 78 12.05 1.32 10.59
N VAL A 79 13.02 0.73 9.88
CA VAL A 79 13.00 -0.70 9.55
C VAL A 79 13.60 -1.59 10.63
N SER A 80 14.20 -0.99 11.68
CA SER A 80 14.85 -1.72 12.77
C SER A 80 13.96 -2.76 13.45
N PRO A 81 12.62 -2.57 13.61
CA PRO A 81 11.75 -3.59 14.20
C PRO A 81 11.73 -4.90 13.42
N MET A 82 11.70 -4.84 12.09
CA MET A 82 11.69 -6.00 11.21
C MET A 82 13.07 -6.64 11.12
N GLU A 83 14.11 -5.84 10.89
CA GLU A 83 15.50 -6.31 10.75
C GLU A 83 16.00 -7.06 12.00
N LYS A 84 15.75 -6.50 13.21
CA LYS A 84 16.12 -7.13 14.48
C LYS A 84 15.41 -8.47 14.71
N ARG A 85 14.15 -8.58 14.26
CA ARG A 85 13.32 -9.80 14.42
C ARG A 85 13.51 -10.78 13.26
N ARG A 86 14.26 -10.40 12.23
CA ARG A 86 14.45 -11.18 11.00
C ARG A 86 13.13 -11.54 10.32
N ILE A 87 12.23 -10.58 10.29
CA ILE A 87 10.93 -10.71 9.61
C ILE A 87 11.09 -10.12 8.20
N PRO A 88 10.78 -10.87 7.13
CA PRO A 88 10.72 -10.32 5.79
C PRO A 88 9.79 -9.11 5.73
N TRP A 89 10.20 -8.08 5.01
CA TRP A 89 9.39 -6.89 4.80
C TRP A 89 9.57 -6.33 3.40
N ALA A 90 8.55 -5.66 2.91
CA ALA A 90 8.57 -5.00 1.62
C ALA A 90 7.92 -3.63 1.72
N HIS A 91 8.18 -2.75 0.75
CA HIS A 91 7.62 -1.41 0.72
C HIS A 91 7.11 -1.03 -0.67
N VAL A 92 6.25 -0.03 -0.71
CA VAL A 92 6.01 0.82 -1.88
C VAL A 92 6.29 2.27 -1.48
N PHE A 93 6.44 3.14 -2.47
CA PHE A 93 6.58 4.58 -2.23
C PHE A 93 5.21 5.26 -2.12
N GLY A 94 5.14 6.28 -1.26
CA GLY A 94 4.07 7.25 -1.23
C GLY A 94 4.47 8.57 -1.92
N ASN A 95 3.58 9.54 -1.87
CA ASN A 95 3.82 10.84 -2.52
C ASN A 95 4.84 11.70 -1.76
N HIS A 96 5.00 11.52 -0.45
CA HIS A 96 6.00 12.22 0.34
C HIS A 96 7.39 11.56 0.33
N ASP A 97 7.54 10.35 -0.16
CA ASP A 97 8.84 9.68 -0.28
C ASP A 97 9.69 10.26 -1.42
N GLN A 98 9.07 10.90 -2.40
CA GLN A 98 9.83 11.51 -3.50
C GLN A 98 10.28 12.92 -3.16
N THR A 99 11.59 13.12 -3.15
CA THR A 99 12.20 14.43 -2.90
C THR A 99 13.20 14.78 -4.03
N PRO A 100 13.49 16.07 -4.24
CA PRO A 100 14.54 16.47 -5.19
C PRO A 100 15.94 16.02 -4.78
N GLU A 101 16.16 15.80 -3.48
CA GLU A 101 17.47 15.54 -2.89
C GLU A 101 17.90 14.08 -3.04
N VAL A 102 16.93 13.14 -3.01
CA VAL A 102 17.19 11.70 -3.14
C VAL A 102 16.10 11.09 -3.99
N SER A 103 16.44 10.69 -5.19
CA SER A 103 15.49 10.07 -6.13
C SER A 103 14.97 8.72 -5.61
N LYS A 104 13.76 8.31 -6.04
CA LYS A 104 13.21 6.98 -5.72
C LYS A 104 14.18 5.85 -6.08
N LYS A 105 14.92 5.96 -7.18
CA LYS A 105 15.93 4.96 -7.58
C LYS A 105 17.09 4.85 -6.59
N GLU A 106 17.55 5.98 -6.05
CA GLU A 106 18.59 5.98 -5.02
C GLU A 106 18.07 5.44 -3.69
N GLN A 107 16.84 5.80 -3.32
CA GLN A 107 16.17 5.26 -2.14
C GLN A 107 15.97 3.75 -2.26
N GLU A 108 15.48 3.25 -3.40
CA GLU A 108 15.26 1.83 -3.66
C GLU A 108 16.55 1.01 -3.45
N ALA A 109 17.68 1.52 -3.94
CA ALA A 109 18.97 0.85 -3.73
C ALA A 109 19.32 0.73 -2.24
N VAL A 110 18.91 1.70 -1.40
CA VAL A 110 19.08 1.61 0.05
C VAL A 110 18.12 0.59 0.66
N TYR A 111 16.84 0.61 0.28
CA TYR A 111 15.86 -0.39 0.71
C TYR A 111 16.32 -1.82 0.38
N GLU A 112 16.72 -2.05 -0.87
CA GLU A 112 17.23 -3.36 -1.31
C GLU A 112 18.52 -3.79 -0.60
N SER A 113 19.28 -2.88 0.01
CA SER A 113 20.50 -3.23 0.75
C SER A 113 20.21 -3.95 2.06
N TYR A 114 19.02 -3.78 2.64
CA TYR A 114 18.65 -4.42 3.90
C TYR A 114 18.50 -5.94 3.75
N PRO A 115 19.05 -6.72 4.71
CA PRO A 115 19.01 -8.18 4.63
C PRO A 115 17.59 -8.76 4.50
N TRP A 116 16.62 -8.23 5.24
CA TRP A 116 15.25 -8.76 5.30
C TRP A 116 14.26 -8.04 4.39
N CYS A 117 14.70 -7.01 3.67
CA CYS A 117 13.90 -6.37 2.63
C CYS A 117 13.76 -7.32 1.43
N VAL A 118 12.51 -7.57 1.01
CA VAL A 118 12.16 -8.44 -0.12
C VAL A 118 11.48 -7.69 -1.27
N SER A 119 11.26 -6.37 -1.14
CA SER A 119 10.82 -5.52 -2.25
C SER A 119 11.88 -5.45 -3.35
N LYS A 120 11.48 -4.98 -4.51
CA LYS A 120 12.33 -4.86 -5.70
C LYS A 120 12.00 -3.57 -6.43
N ALA A 121 13.00 -2.98 -7.07
CA ALA A 121 12.82 -1.82 -7.94
C ALA A 121 11.79 -2.06 -9.04
N GLY A 122 11.71 -3.30 -9.52
CA GLY A 122 10.89 -3.64 -10.67
C GLY A 122 11.58 -3.36 -12.01
N PRO A 123 10.86 -3.52 -13.14
CA PRO A 123 11.39 -3.24 -14.47
C PRO A 123 11.77 -1.75 -14.63
N GLU A 124 12.96 -1.48 -15.16
CA GLU A 124 13.52 -0.12 -15.27
C GLU A 124 12.73 0.77 -16.26
N GLU A 125 12.04 0.17 -17.20
CA GLU A 125 11.22 0.86 -18.20
C GLU A 125 9.85 1.32 -17.67
N LEU A 126 9.45 0.86 -16.48
CA LEU A 126 8.18 1.28 -15.89
C LEU A 126 8.28 2.64 -15.19
N PRO A 127 7.24 3.45 -15.27
CA PRO A 127 7.11 4.63 -14.42
C PRO A 127 7.15 4.27 -12.93
N GLY A 128 7.83 5.11 -12.14
CA GLY A 128 8.00 4.88 -10.71
C GLY A 128 9.08 3.86 -10.35
N SER A 129 9.06 3.38 -9.11
CA SER A 129 9.96 2.36 -8.56
C SER A 129 9.21 1.51 -7.54
N GLY A 130 9.59 0.24 -7.39
CA GLY A 130 8.87 -0.67 -6.48
C GLY A 130 7.63 -1.30 -7.12
N ASN A 131 7.68 -1.57 -8.44
CA ASN A 131 6.66 -2.35 -9.14
C ASN A 131 7.08 -3.82 -9.16
N TYR A 132 6.48 -4.67 -8.33
CA TYR A 132 6.92 -6.06 -8.17
C TYR A 132 5.78 -7.01 -7.80
N PHE A 133 6.07 -8.31 -7.93
CA PHE A 133 5.23 -9.39 -7.40
C PHE A 133 6.06 -10.27 -6.45
N LEU A 134 5.54 -10.51 -5.26
CA LEU A 134 6.13 -11.38 -4.25
C LEU A 134 5.31 -12.67 -4.14
N PRO A 135 5.81 -13.81 -4.63
CA PRO A 135 5.14 -15.09 -4.46
C PRO A 135 5.27 -15.60 -3.02
N ILE A 136 4.18 -16.13 -2.50
CA ILE A 136 4.14 -16.86 -1.22
C ILE A 136 3.90 -18.33 -1.53
N LEU A 137 4.84 -19.16 -1.09
CA LEU A 137 4.99 -20.55 -1.50
C LEU A 137 4.35 -21.52 -0.51
N ASN A 138 3.96 -22.69 -1.00
CA ASN A 138 3.67 -23.86 -0.18
C ASN A 138 4.97 -24.63 0.17
N GLU A 139 4.83 -25.79 0.80
CA GLU A 139 5.95 -26.66 1.18
C GLU A 139 6.70 -27.27 -0.01
N ASN A 140 6.08 -27.32 -1.19
CA ASN A 140 6.65 -27.85 -2.42
C ASN A 140 7.30 -26.78 -3.32
N ASP A 141 7.54 -25.58 -2.80
CA ASP A 141 8.06 -24.42 -3.57
C ASP A 141 7.11 -23.91 -4.68
N GLU A 142 5.81 -24.19 -4.56
CA GLU A 142 4.83 -23.70 -5.52
C GLU A 142 4.17 -22.41 -5.03
N PRO A 143 4.05 -21.39 -5.88
CA PRO A 143 3.29 -20.17 -5.55
C PRO A 143 1.81 -20.50 -5.35
N VAL A 144 1.27 -20.10 -4.21
CA VAL A 144 -0.14 -20.32 -3.86
C VAL A 144 -0.88 -19.04 -3.48
N PHE A 145 -0.13 -17.99 -3.20
CA PHE A 145 -0.61 -16.64 -2.97
C PHE A 145 0.45 -15.65 -3.42
N GLY A 146 0.10 -14.37 -3.54
CA GLY A 146 1.08 -13.35 -3.86
C GLY A 146 0.71 -11.94 -3.42
N VAL A 147 1.71 -11.07 -3.42
CA VAL A 147 1.56 -9.64 -3.14
C VAL A 147 2.10 -8.84 -4.30
N TRP A 148 1.27 -7.95 -4.85
CA TRP A 148 1.67 -6.93 -5.81
C TRP A 148 2.00 -5.64 -5.07
N GLY A 149 3.21 -5.11 -5.26
CA GLY A 149 3.56 -3.74 -4.95
C GLY A 149 3.47 -2.91 -6.21
N ILE A 150 2.75 -1.79 -6.16
CA ILE A 150 2.59 -0.87 -7.30
C ILE A 150 2.90 0.55 -6.82
N ASP A 151 3.84 1.21 -7.46
CA ASP A 151 4.09 2.64 -7.22
C ASP A 151 2.93 3.46 -7.79
N SER A 152 2.15 4.08 -6.93
CA SER A 152 1.04 4.97 -7.31
C SER A 152 1.48 6.39 -7.67
N GLN A 153 2.77 6.60 -7.81
CA GLN A 153 3.43 7.86 -8.15
C GLN A 153 3.45 8.87 -6.99
N GLN A 154 3.21 10.15 -7.28
CA GLN A 154 3.38 11.27 -6.36
C GLN A 154 2.29 12.32 -6.56
N ASP A 155 2.58 13.55 -6.15
CA ASP A 155 1.73 14.69 -6.47
C ASP A 155 1.81 15.01 -7.97
N PHE A 156 0.65 15.20 -8.56
CA PHE A 156 0.54 15.64 -9.96
C PHE A 156 0.58 17.16 -10.01
N LYS A 157 1.62 17.71 -10.61
CA LYS A 157 1.64 19.15 -10.88
C LYS A 157 0.60 19.44 -11.96
N THR A 158 -0.54 19.91 -11.52
CA THR A 158 -1.63 20.34 -12.41
C THR A 158 -1.12 21.33 -13.45
N GLN A 159 -1.19 20.95 -14.72
CA GLN A 159 -1.39 21.97 -15.72
C GLN A 159 -2.82 22.48 -15.48
N THR A 160 -2.94 23.72 -15.03
CA THR A 160 -4.22 24.43 -15.09
C THR A 160 -4.62 24.44 -16.55
N VAL A 161 -5.45 23.51 -16.96
CA VAL A 161 -6.20 23.63 -18.18
C VAL A 161 -7.31 24.60 -17.82
N PRO A 162 -7.35 25.83 -18.40
CA PRO A 162 -8.51 26.66 -18.26
C PRO A 162 -9.64 25.88 -18.91
N LEU A 163 -10.52 25.30 -18.08
CA LEU A 163 -11.79 24.82 -18.57
C LEU A 163 -12.61 26.04 -18.85
N ASP A 164 -12.56 26.50 -20.09
CA ASP A 164 -13.54 27.41 -20.67
C ASP A 164 -14.86 26.65 -20.82
N TYR A 165 -15.33 26.11 -19.71
CA TYR A 165 -16.64 25.48 -19.62
C TYR A 165 -17.59 26.57 -19.12
N PRO A 166 -18.52 27.06 -19.95
CA PRO A 166 -19.62 27.84 -19.43
C PRO A 166 -20.33 26.95 -18.41
N GLY A 167 -20.39 27.42 -17.17
CA GLY A 167 -20.94 26.65 -16.05
C GLY A 167 -22.17 25.86 -16.47
N ASP A 168 -21.99 24.57 -16.61
CA ASP A 168 -23.09 23.69 -16.95
C ASP A 168 -23.74 23.28 -15.61
N LEU A 169 -25.00 23.62 -15.45
CA LEU A 169 -25.82 23.32 -14.26
C LEU A 169 -25.68 21.83 -13.83
N TYR A 170 -25.38 20.96 -14.76
CA TYR A 170 -25.19 19.53 -14.51
C TYR A 170 -23.98 19.27 -13.63
N TRP A 171 -22.85 19.96 -13.85
CA TRP A 171 -21.65 19.82 -13.05
C TRP A 171 -21.79 20.52 -11.69
N ASP A 172 -22.46 21.65 -11.62
CA ASP A 172 -22.70 22.37 -10.38
C ASP A 172 -23.61 21.59 -9.41
N VAL A 173 -24.48 20.72 -9.93
CA VAL A 173 -25.36 19.87 -9.12
C VAL A 173 -24.66 18.60 -8.65
N LEU A 174 -23.79 18.01 -9.46
CA LEU A 174 -23.10 16.75 -9.14
C LEU A 174 -21.74 16.98 -8.47
N MET A 175 -21.12 18.11 -8.71
CA MET A 175 -19.80 18.49 -8.21
C MET A 175 -19.88 19.90 -7.64
N PRO A 176 -20.24 20.08 -6.37
CA PRO A 176 -20.54 21.39 -5.76
C PRO A 176 -19.36 22.36 -5.64
N SER A 177 -18.25 22.07 -6.28
CA SER A 177 -17.13 22.98 -6.48
C SER A 177 -16.77 22.98 -7.95
N PRO A 178 -16.56 24.15 -8.60
CA PRO A 178 -15.97 24.17 -9.92
C PRO A 178 -14.65 23.43 -9.80
N ILE A 179 -14.45 22.39 -10.60
CA ILE A 179 -13.15 21.72 -10.70
C ILE A 179 -12.23 22.71 -11.35
N VAL A 180 -11.57 23.54 -10.55
CA VAL A 180 -10.59 24.53 -11.00
C VAL A 180 -9.22 23.87 -11.18
N SER A 181 -9.04 22.69 -10.62
CA SER A 181 -7.85 21.86 -10.79
C SER A 181 -8.22 20.39 -10.75
N TYR A 182 -7.63 19.60 -11.62
CA TYR A 182 -7.56 18.17 -11.44
C TYR A 182 -6.88 17.85 -10.11
N SER A 183 -7.12 16.65 -9.54
CA SER A 183 -6.48 16.18 -8.32
C SER A 183 -4.99 16.52 -8.30
N ASP A 184 -4.50 16.94 -7.16
CA ASP A 184 -3.06 17.13 -6.92
C ASP A 184 -2.30 15.80 -6.89
N TYR A 185 -3.02 14.65 -6.93
CA TYR A 185 -2.44 13.31 -6.85
C TYR A 185 -2.33 12.65 -8.23
N ASP A 186 -1.20 12.00 -8.44
CA ASP A 186 -0.90 11.24 -9.65
C ASP A 186 -1.65 9.89 -9.65
N PHE A 187 -1.46 9.06 -10.67
CA PHE A 187 -2.17 7.81 -10.87
C PHE A 187 -1.22 6.72 -11.36
N ILE A 188 -1.59 5.46 -11.14
CA ILE A 188 -0.88 4.30 -11.70
C ILE A 188 -0.95 4.37 -13.23
N ARG A 189 0.21 4.43 -13.89
CA ARG A 189 0.31 4.63 -15.34
C ARG A 189 -0.15 3.40 -16.12
N PHE A 190 -0.55 3.63 -17.36
CA PHE A 190 -1.02 2.56 -18.24
C PHE A 190 0.05 1.48 -18.46
N GLU A 191 1.32 1.86 -18.54
CA GLU A 191 2.44 0.93 -18.66
C GLU A 191 2.52 -0.02 -17.45
N GLN A 192 2.24 0.46 -16.23
CA GLN A 192 2.19 -0.36 -15.01
C GLN A 192 0.98 -1.31 -15.05
N VAL A 193 -0.17 -0.86 -15.56
CA VAL A 193 -1.38 -1.69 -15.75
C VAL A 193 -1.09 -2.81 -16.74
N MET A 194 -0.45 -2.50 -17.87
CA MET A 194 -0.07 -3.50 -18.87
C MET A 194 0.99 -4.47 -18.33
N TRP A 195 1.95 -3.99 -17.56
CA TRP A 195 2.93 -4.86 -16.90
C TRP A 195 2.25 -5.83 -15.92
N TYR A 196 1.37 -5.33 -15.04
CA TYR A 196 0.58 -6.19 -14.14
C TYR A 196 -0.17 -7.28 -14.96
N TRP A 197 -0.91 -6.86 -15.98
CA TRP A 197 -1.68 -7.78 -16.83
C TRP A 197 -0.81 -8.88 -17.43
N ASN A 198 0.27 -8.51 -18.09
CA ASN A 198 1.17 -9.44 -18.76
C ASN A 198 1.87 -10.39 -17.77
N THR A 199 2.31 -9.84 -16.63
CA THR A 199 2.95 -10.62 -15.57
C THR A 199 1.98 -11.61 -14.94
N SER A 200 0.73 -11.20 -14.69
CA SER A 200 -0.32 -12.09 -14.19
C SER A 200 -0.65 -13.23 -15.18
N VAL A 201 -0.70 -12.94 -16.49
CA VAL A 201 -0.88 -13.96 -17.53
C VAL A 201 0.28 -14.94 -17.55
N GLU A 202 1.50 -14.45 -17.45
CA GLU A 202 2.70 -15.30 -17.44
C GLU A 202 2.76 -16.17 -16.16
N LEU A 203 2.43 -15.61 -15.01
CA LEU A 203 2.32 -16.38 -13.75
C LEU A 203 1.30 -17.52 -13.88
N GLU A 204 0.11 -17.24 -14.44
CA GLU A 204 -0.90 -18.26 -14.67
C GLU A 204 -0.38 -19.35 -15.61
N ARG A 205 0.33 -18.98 -16.69
CA ARG A 205 0.93 -19.93 -17.62
C ARG A 205 2.00 -20.81 -16.95
N LEU A 206 2.86 -20.22 -16.11
CA LEU A 206 3.93 -20.93 -15.39
C LEU A 206 3.38 -21.89 -14.32
N CYS A 207 2.35 -21.44 -13.58
CA CYS A 207 1.78 -22.18 -12.47
C CYS A 207 0.63 -23.11 -12.89
N GLY A 208 0.14 -23.03 -14.13
CA GLY A 208 -1.02 -23.76 -14.62
C GLY A 208 -2.35 -23.33 -13.99
N ARG A 209 -2.35 -22.25 -13.20
CA ARG A 209 -3.52 -21.70 -12.49
C ARG A 209 -3.29 -20.25 -12.10
N LYS A 210 -4.37 -19.53 -11.89
CA LYS A 210 -4.29 -18.18 -11.30
C LYS A 210 -3.83 -18.25 -9.84
N ILE A 211 -3.04 -17.28 -9.45
CA ILE A 211 -2.54 -17.13 -8.08
C ILE A 211 -3.32 -16.00 -7.42
N PRO A 212 -4.14 -16.28 -6.39
CA PRO A 212 -4.83 -15.23 -5.65
C PRO A 212 -3.83 -14.28 -4.99
N SER A 213 -4.16 -13.00 -4.94
CA SER A 213 -3.19 -11.99 -4.51
C SER A 213 -3.83 -10.80 -3.82
N LEU A 214 -3.02 -10.14 -3.00
CA LEU A 214 -3.19 -8.81 -2.45
C LEU A 214 -2.41 -7.81 -3.31
N MET A 215 -2.99 -6.67 -3.63
CA MET A 215 -2.31 -5.55 -4.27
C MET A 215 -2.25 -4.37 -3.32
N MET A 216 -1.06 -3.81 -3.13
CA MET A 216 -0.83 -2.61 -2.33
C MET A 216 -0.30 -1.47 -3.20
N PHE A 217 -0.76 -0.29 -2.91
CA PHE A 217 -0.34 0.99 -3.48
C PHE A 217 -0.67 2.09 -2.48
N HIS A 218 -0.02 3.25 -2.57
CA HIS A 218 -0.20 4.29 -1.57
C HIS A 218 -1.43 5.16 -1.85
N ILE A 219 -1.49 5.84 -2.99
CA ILE A 219 -2.60 6.73 -3.35
C ILE A 219 -3.83 5.88 -3.73
N PRO A 220 -5.00 6.08 -3.10
CA PRO A 220 -6.18 5.28 -3.37
C PRO A 220 -6.72 5.47 -4.78
N LEU A 221 -7.42 4.46 -5.28
CA LEU A 221 -8.08 4.50 -6.60
C LEU A 221 -9.44 5.22 -6.51
N ILE A 222 -9.89 5.78 -7.62
CA ILE A 222 -11.20 6.44 -7.71
C ILE A 222 -12.35 5.49 -7.37
N GLU A 223 -12.17 4.18 -7.50
CA GLU A 223 -13.14 3.15 -7.14
C GLU A 223 -13.47 3.12 -5.64
N PHE A 224 -12.62 3.64 -4.76
CA PHE A 224 -12.94 3.83 -3.33
C PHE A 224 -14.15 4.73 -3.14
N HIS A 225 -14.31 5.78 -3.96
CA HIS A 225 -15.52 6.59 -3.96
C HIS A 225 -16.77 5.80 -4.40
N ALA A 226 -16.60 4.91 -5.39
CA ALA A 226 -17.71 4.05 -5.83
C ALA A 226 -18.11 3.05 -4.74
N MET A 227 -17.14 2.51 -4.00
CA MET A 227 -17.39 1.66 -2.83
C MET A 227 -18.19 2.38 -1.75
N LEU A 228 -17.80 3.60 -1.37
CA LEU A 228 -18.51 4.44 -0.39
C LEU A 228 -19.93 4.78 -0.83
N ARG A 229 -20.13 5.19 -2.09
CA ARG A 229 -21.47 5.48 -2.63
C ARG A 229 -22.41 4.28 -2.58
N ASN A 230 -21.89 3.08 -2.53
CA ASN A 230 -22.61 1.82 -2.46
C ASN A 230 -22.53 1.14 -1.09
N ALA A 231 -22.26 1.87 -0.03
CA ALA A 231 -21.97 1.35 1.32
C ALA A 231 -22.95 0.25 1.80
N GLY A 232 -24.24 0.36 1.48
CA GLY A 232 -25.25 -0.66 1.81
C GLY A 232 -25.08 -2.00 1.07
N ARG A 233 -24.22 -2.09 0.04
CA ARG A 233 -23.96 -3.31 -0.76
C ARG A 233 -22.54 -3.80 -0.64
N THR A 234 -21.62 -2.94 -0.17
CA THR A 234 -20.18 -3.21 -0.13
C THR A 234 -19.70 -3.74 1.20
N GLN A 235 -20.62 -4.04 2.13
CA GLN A 235 -20.31 -4.57 3.47
C GLN A 235 -19.26 -3.71 4.20
N LEU A 236 -19.41 -2.38 4.11
CA LEU A 236 -18.46 -1.42 4.65
C LEU A 236 -18.27 -1.59 6.16
N ARG A 237 -17.02 -1.64 6.62
CA ARG A 237 -16.61 -1.73 8.03
C ARG A 237 -15.54 -0.67 8.30
N GLY A 238 -15.28 -0.37 9.56
CA GLY A 238 -14.30 0.64 9.97
C GLY A 238 -14.84 2.06 9.90
N GLU A 239 -13.94 3.04 9.94
CA GLU A 239 -14.28 4.46 10.07
C GLU A 239 -13.91 5.24 8.81
N TYR A 240 -14.85 6.09 8.38
CA TYR A 240 -14.63 7.12 7.35
C TYR A 240 -14.55 8.47 8.05
N ASN A 241 -13.36 8.99 8.22
CA ASN A 241 -13.09 10.20 9.00
C ASN A 241 -12.62 11.37 8.15
N GLU A 242 -12.21 11.13 6.90
CA GLU A 242 -11.78 12.16 5.97
C GLU A 242 -12.16 11.77 4.53
N ARG A 243 -12.19 12.78 3.66
CA ARG A 243 -12.45 12.55 2.23
C ARG A 243 -11.36 11.66 1.64
N VAL A 244 -11.78 10.67 0.84
CA VAL A 244 -10.83 9.87 0.07
C VAL A 244 -10.02 10.74 -0.89
N SER A 245 -8.72 10.74 -0.73
CA SER A 245 -7.77 11.55 -1.50
C SER A 245 -7.23 10.79 -2.71
N ALA A 246 -8.16 10.29 -3.54
CA ALA A 246 -7.85 9.56 -4.77
C ALA A 246 -7.46 10.50 -5.91
N SER A 247 -6.63 10.00 -6.85
CA SER A 247 -6.50 10.65 -8.15
C SER A 247 -7.85 10.75 -8.86
N GLU A 248 -8.10 11.86 -9.54
CA GLU A 248 -9.29 12.02 -10.39
C GLU A 248 -9.16 11.26 -11.72
N ILE A 249 -7.96 10.84 -12.06
CA ILE A 249 -7.68 10.07 -13.28
C ILE A 249 -7.80 8.59 -12.95
N ASN A 250 -8.75 7.89 -13.62
CA ASN A 250 -8.86 6.45 -13.49
C ASN A 250 -7.71 5.76 -14.25
N SER A 251 -6.87 5.02 -13.51
CA SER A 251 -5.75 4.29 -14.08
C SER A 251 -6.16 3.09 -14.93
N GLY A 252 -7.35 2.52 -14.67
CA GLY A 252 -7.80 1.25 -15.23
C GLY A 252 -7.25 0.00 -14.53
N ILE A 253 -6.41 0.13 -13.48
CA ILE A 253 -5.83 -1.02 -12.76
C ILE A 253 -6.92 -1.87 -12.09
N PHE A 254 -7.97 -1.24 -11.53
CA PHE A 254 -9.09 -1.96 -10.96
C PHE A 254 -9.81 -2.81 -12.01
N ALA A 255 -10.10 -2.24 -13.17
CA ALA A 255 -10.77 -2.95 -14.27
C ALA A 255 -9.92 -4.11 -14.78
N ALA A 256 -8.60 -3.92 -14.92
CA ALA A 256 -7.67 -4.97 -15.29
C ALA A 256 -7.65 -6.12 -14.26
N ALA A 257 -7.54 -5.80 -12.97
CA ALA A 257 -7.55 -6.79 -11.90
C ALA A 257 -8.90 -7.53 -11.80
N PHE A 258 -10.01 -6.81 -11.91
CA PHE A 258 -11.35 -7.40 -11.95
C PHE A 258 -11.48 -8.39 -13.10
N GLN A 259 -11.04 -8.01 -14.28
CA GLN A 259 -11.12 -8.89 -15.47
C GLN A 259 -10.15 -10.08 -15.36
N ARG A 260 -8.95 -9.90 -14.84
CA ARG A 260 -8.01 -10.99 -14.58
C ARG A 260 -8.55 -11.94 -13.51
N GLY A 261 -9.16 -11.41 -12.43
CA GLY A 261 -9.78 -12.17 -11.37
C GLY A 261 -8.80 -12.87 -10.41
N ASP A 262 -7.52 -12.50 -10.42
CA ASP A 262 -6.46 -13.01 -9.54
C ASP A 262 -6.25 -12.11 -8.31
N VAL A 263 -6.44 -10.80 -8.43
CA VAL A 263 -6.41 -9.88 -7.29
C VAL A 263 -7.71 -9.95 -6.51
N LYS A 264 -7.62 -10.32 -5.23
CA LYS A 264 -8.77 -10.47 -4.32
C LYS A 264 -8.87 -9.34 -3.31
N ALA A 265 -7.77 -8.62 -3.10
CA ALA A 265 -7.72 -7.50 -2.17
C ALA A 265 -6.85 -6.37 -2.73
N MET A 266 -7.27 -5.10 -2.51
CA MET A 266 -6.55 -3.89 -2.87
C MET A 266 -6.58 -2.93 -1.68
N PHE A 267 -5.41 -2.56 -1.16
CA PHE A 267 -5.33 -1.70 0.01
C PHE A 267 -4.41 -0.51 -0.24
N ALA A 268 -4.85 0.64 0.28
CA ALA A 268 -4.17 1.93 0.15
C ALA A 268 -3.81 2.52 1.52
N GLY A 269 -2.79 3.35 1.55
CA GLY A 269 -2.46 4.28 2.63
C GLY A 269 -3.01 5.67 2.35
N HIS A 270 -2.19 6.72 2.58
CA HIS A 270 -2.44 8.10 2.20
C HIS A 270 -3.47 8.86 3.04
N ASP A 271 -4.62 8.27 3.31
CA ASP A 271 -5.65 8.85 4.18
C ASP A 271 -5.42 8.36 5.62
N HIS A 272 -4.81 9.20 6.46
CA HIS A 272 -4.24 8.79 7.76
C HIS A 272 -5.28 8.40 8.81
N ILE A 273 -6.53 8.87 8.66
CA ILE A 273 -7.59 8.62 9.65
C ILE A 273 -8.75 7.81 9.09
N ASN A 274 -8.66 7.37 7.84
CA ASN A 274 -9.57 6.39 7.27
C ASN A 274 -9.09 4.97 7.61
N THR A 275 -10.01 4.14 8.11
CA THR A 275 -9.74 2.74 8.45
C THR A 275 -10.77 1.78 7.86
N PHE A 276 -11.63 2.30 6.98
CA PHE A 276 -12.70 1.49 6.43
C PHE A 276 -12.22 0.51 5.37
N ASP A 277 -12.94 -0.58 5.26
CA ASP A 277 -12.82 -1.58 4.20
C ASP A 277 -14.20 -2.09 3.77
N GLY A 278 -14.25 -2.68 2.60
CA GLY A 278 -15.47 -3.26 2.06
C GLY A 278 -15.21 -4.06 0.79
N VAL A 279 -16.25 -4.72 0.27
CA VAL A 279 -16.15 -5.51 -0.97
C VAL A 279 -16.84 -4.78 -2.11
N TYR A 280 -16.05 -4.39 -3.11
CA TYR A 280 -16.57 -3.77 -4.32
C TYR A 280 -16.28 -4.65 -5.53
N ALA A 281 -17.34 -5.03 -6.25
CA ALA A 281 -17.25 -5.92 -7.42
C ALA A 281 -16.47 -7.22 -7.16
N GLY A 282 -16.52 -7.77 -5.94
CA GLY A 282 -15.85 -9.01 -5.56
C GLY A 282 -14.36 -8.85 -5.20
N ILE A 283 -13.83 -7.62 -5.17
CA ILE A 283 -12.51 -7.30 -4.67
C ILE A 283 -12.66 -6.60 -3.31
N HIS A 284 -11.94 -7.06 -2.29
CA HIS A 284 -11.88 -6.44 -0.97
C HIS A 284 -10.99 -5.20 -1.06
N MET A 285 -11.51 -4.03 -0.75
CA MET A 285 -10.79 -2.76 -0.82
C MET A 285 -10.83 -2.06 0.52
N GLY A 286 -9.77 -1.35 0.89
CA GLY A 286 -9.76 -0.61 2.14
C GLY A 286 -8.47 0.17 2.38
N PHE A 287 -8.45 0.83 3.53
CA PHE A 287 -7.30 1.56 4.05
C PHE A 287 -6.61 0.78 5.17
N ASP A 288 -5.32 0.97 5.28
CA ASP A 288 -4.50 0.42 6.36
C ASP A 288 -4.24 1.43 7.49
N GLY A 289 -4.83 2.62 7.40
CA GLY A 289 -4.67 3.68 8.39
C GLY A 289 -3.27 4.29 8.37
N SER A 290 -2.82 4.82 9.51
CA SER A 290 -1.47 5.36 9.67
C SER A 290 -0.84 4.85 10.96
N ILE A 291 0.45 4.51 10.90
CA ILE A 291 1.25 4.14 12.08
C ILE A 291 2.04 5.32 12.66
N GLY A 292 2.20 6.39 11.86
CA GLY A 292 3.11 7.50 12.15
C GLY A 292 2.58 8.51 13.15
N TYR A 293 3.43 8.96 14.06
CA TYR A 293 3.13 10.04 15.00
C TYR A 293 3.67 11.41 14.53
N ASP A 294 4.45 11.44 13.48
CA ASP A 294 4.85 12.67 12.77
C ASP A 294 3.86 13.08 11.66
N ALA A 295 2.80 12.29 11.45
CA ALA A 295 1.73 12.52 10.50
C ALA A 295 0.53 13.22 11.15
N TYR A 296 -0.35 13.84 10.35
CA TYR A 296 -1.58 14.46 10.87
C TYR A 296 -2.54 13.43 11.47
N GLY A 297 -3.57 13.92 12.21
CA GLY A 297 -4.56 13.07 12.90
C GLY A 297 -4.17 12.70 14.33
N THR A 298 -3.00 13.15 14.82
CA THR A 298 -2.64 13.09 16.23
C THR A 298 -2.94 14.43 16.90
N ARG A 299 -3.08 14.42 18.23
CA ARG A 299 -3.30 15.64 19.02
C ARG A 299 -2.22 16.69 18.82
N GLU A 300 -0.97 16.26 18.63
CA GLU A 300 0.18 17.15 18.47
C GLU A 300 0.17 17.84 17.11
N ASN A 301 -0.07 17.07 16.04
CA ASN A 301 0.00 17.57 14.67
C ASN A 301 -1.32 18.15 14.16
N ASP A 302 -2.43 17.76 14.78
CA ASP A 302 -3.77 18.20 14.42
C ASP A 302 -4.69 18.22 15.62
N PRO A 303 -4.61 19.26 16.48
CA PRO A 303 -5.38 19.33 17.74
C PRO A 303 -6.90 19.27 17.54
N GLY A 304 -7.40 19.67 16.37
CA GLY A 304 -8.82 19.60 16.03
C GLY A 304 -9.29 18.19 15.65
N HIS A 305 -8.37 17.29 15.35
CA HIS A 305 -8.64 15.96 14.81
C HIS A 305 -7.95 14.85 15.63
N ASP A 306 -8.08 14.88 16.95
CA ASP A 306 -7.48 13.88 17.86
C ASP A 306 -7.96 12.46 17.50
N ARG A 307 -7.26 11.82 16.57
CA ARG A 307 -7.47 10.47 16.08
C ARG A 307 -6.30 9.53 16.43
N GLU A 308 -5.52 9.89 17.43
CA GLU A 308 -4.36 9.10 17.87
C GLU A 308 -4.71 7.63 18.14
N ARG A 309 -5.91 7.37 18.66
CA ARG A 309 -6.44 6.01 18.87
C ARG A 309 -6.50 5.15 17.58
N LEU A 310 -6.47 5.79 16.41
CA LEU A 310 -6.50 5.12 15.10
C LEU A 310 -5.09 4.73 14.60
N ARG A 311 -4.04 5.05 15.38
CA ARG A 311 -2.69 4.60 15.01
C ARG A 311 -2.62 3.09 15.05
N GLY A 312 -2.25 2.51 13.91
CA GLY A 312 -2.31 1.08 13.75
C GLY A 312 -1.83 0.60 12.40
N GLY A 313 -2.29 -0.56 12.02
CA GLY A 313 -2.04 -1.18 10.74
C GLY A 313 -3.14 -2.19 10.41
N ARG A 314 -3.05 -2.79 9.26
CA ARG A 314 -4.02 -3.78 8.81
C ARG A 314 -3.39 -5.17 8.78
N LEU A 315 -4.06 -6.09 9.45
CA LEU A 315 -3.67 -7.49 9.50
C LEU A 315 -4.43 -8.26 8.43
N PHE A 316 -3.71 -9.15 7.73
CA PHE A 316 -4.29 -10.10 6.78
C PHE A 316 -3.94 -11.52 7.23
N ASP A 317 -4.94 -12.36 7.38
CA ASP A 317 -4.79 -13.80 7.63
C ASP A 317 -5.19 -14.58 6.37
N ILE A 318 -4.25 -15.32 5.82
CA ILE A 318 -4.43 -16.18 4.64
C ILE A 318 -4.25 -17.63 5.05
N ARG A 319 -5.09 -18.52 4.52
CA ARG A 319 -4.99 -19.95 4.76
C ARG A 319 -4.64 -20.70 3.48
N LEU A 320 -3.67 -21.61 3.57
CA LEU A 320 -3.27 -22.47 2.44
C LEU A 320 -4.43 -23.33 1.93
N SER A 321 -5.36 -23.71 2.83
CA SER A 321 -6.56 -24.48 2.46
C SER A 321 -7.54 -23.72 1.57
N ASP A 322 -7.56 -22.38 1.67
CA ASP A 322 -8.34 -21.49 0.80
C ASP A 322 -7.65 -20.12 0.69
N PRO A 323 -6.64 -19.99 -0.18
CA PRO A 323 -5.90 -18.74 -0.33
C PRO A 323 -6.69 -17.65 -1.06
N TRP A 324 -7.92 -17.95 -1.53
CA TRP A 324 -8.84 -17.00 -2.12
C TRP A 324 -9.65 -16.22 -1.08
N ASP A 325 -9.80 -16.76 0.15
CA ASP A 325 -10.45 -16.12 1.29
C ASP A 325 -9.42 -15.30 2.09
N ILE A 326 -9.33 -14.01 1.80
CA ILE A 326 -8.44 -13.08 2.50
C ILE A 326 -9.22 -12.45 3.66
N ARG A 327 -8.90 -12.83 4.90
CA ARG A 327 -9.45 -12.20 6.08
C ARG A 327 -8.60 -11.03 6.49
N THR A 328 -9.22 -9.92 6.84
CA THR A 328 -8.50 -8.72 7.25
C THR A 328 -9.23 -7.97 8.36
N GLU A 329 -8.44 -7.33 9.22
CA GLU A 329 -8.91 -6.44 10.27
C GLU A 329 -7.90 -5.33 10.54
N MET A 330 -8.39 -4.18 11.02
CA MET A 330 -7.52 -3.16 11.61
C MET A 330 -7.07 -3.62 12.99
N VAL A 331 -5.81 -3.36 13.29
CA VAL A 331 -5.20 -3.55 14.62
C VAL A 331 -4.62 -2.23 15.07
N PHE A 332 -5.04 -1.76 16.24
CA PHE A 332 -4.63 -0.47 16.76
C PHE A 332 -3.58 -0.66 17.85
N VAL A 333 -2.66 0.31 17.95
CA VAL A 333 -1.63 0.31 19.00
C VAL A 333 -2.29 0.27 20.39
N SER A 334 -3.38 1.04 20.55
CA SER A 334 -4.17 1.10 21.80
C SER A 334 -4.83 -0.23 22.23
N ASP A 335 -4.90 -1.21 21.33
CA ASP A 335 -5.44 -2.53 21.68
C ASP A 335 -4.45 -3.36 22.52
N PHE A 336 -3.18 -2.93 22.58
CA PHE A 336 -2.07 -3.69 23.16
C PHE A 336 -1.25 -2.91 24.22
N GLU A 337 -1.60 -1.66 24.49
CA GLU A 337 -0.98 -0.80 25.53
C GLU A 337 -1.57 -0.99 26.93
#